data_f13350bacf02708216e2efc0d2d7041f
#
_entry.id   f13350bacf02708216e2efc0d2d7041f
#
_cell.length_a   1.000
_cell.length_b   1.000
_cell.length_c   1.000
_cell.angle_alpha   90.00
_cell.angle_beta   90.00
_cell.angle_gamma   90.00
#
_symmetry.space_group_name_H-M   'P 1'
#
loop_
_entity.id
_entity.type
_entity.pdbx_description
1 polymer ?
#
loop_
_entity_poly.entity_id
_entity_poly.type
_entity_poly.pdbx_seq_one_letter_code
_entity_poly.pdbx_strand_id
1 'polypeptide(L)'
;MLALVSVLLGCTGDEINTLGTGCKRMMTFHVSTPYDNSPKTRIAYNDTKLELTWQTGDKLAVLGFAENAYKGSEDYFYSGEDGATSGDFTGLEIDEATSYNIYYPNSITVAEGTGIVSLNMDGQTQIGNNNTDHLRNYILLEATGITDLNYINLKMKSSILKFELSN
;
A
#
# COMPACT_ATOMS: atom_id res chain seq x y z
N MET A 1 36.29 -21.22 23.98
CA MET A 1 35.65 -21.11 22.64
C MET A 1 34.18 -21.49 22.81
N LEU A 2 33.31 -20.49 23.03
CA LEU A 2 31.92 -20.71 23.39
C LEU A 2 31.09 -20.55 22.09
N ALA A 3 30.46 -21.62 21.61
CA ALA A 3 29.60 -21.59 20.45
C ALA A 3 28.23 -21.05 20.86
N LEU A 4 27.84 -19.89 20.30
CA LEU A 4 26.53 -19.31 20.48
C LEU A 4 25.55 -20.01 19.52
N VAL A 5 24.69 -20.86 20.04
CA VAL A 5 23.59 -21.48 19.30
C VAL A 5 22.41 -20.50 19.31
N SER A 6 22.19 -19.81 18.20
CA SER A 6 20.96 -19.03 17.99
C SER A 6 19.81 -19.98 17.63
N VAL A 7 18.90 -20.18 18.57
CA VAL A 7 17.65 -20.91 18.34
C VAL A 7 16.68 -19.95 17.63
N LEU A 8 16.46 -20.18 16.35
CA LEU A 8 15.35 -19.60 15.63
C LEU A 8 14.06 -20.29 16.07
N LEU A 9 13.28 -19.63 16.91
CA LEU A 9 11.91 -20.05 17.24
C LEU A 9 11.03 -19.75 16.03
N GLY A 10 10.97 -20.67 15.08
CA GLY A 10 9.93 -20.69 14.08
C GLY A 10 8.64 -21.16 14.72
N CYS A 11 7.54 -20.42 14.61
CA CYS A 11 6.20 -20.91 14.90
C CYS A 11 5.86 -22.00 13.89
N THR A 12 6.11 -23.29 14.25
CA THR A 12 5.53 -24.42 13.54
C THR A 12 4.17 -24.68 14.18
N GLY A 13 3.10 -24.55 13.40
CA GLY A 13 1.75 -24.84 13.84
C GLY A 13 1.61 -26.32 14.19
N ASP A 14 1.43 -26.60 15.46
CA ASP A 14 0.72 -27.73 15.98
C ASP A 14 0.10 -27.37 17.35
N GLU A 15 -1.14 -27.76 17.52
CA GLU A 15 -2.07 -27.39 18.56
C GLU A 15 -1.51 -27.42 20.00
N ILE A 16 -1.56 -26.26 20.68
CA ILE A 16 -1.89 -26.26 22.13
C ILE A 16 -2.81 -25.07 22.39
N ASN A 17 -4.05 -25.38 22.61
CA ASN A 17 -5.09 -24.55 23.16
C ASN A 17 -4.71 -24.08 24.56
N THR A 18 -4.29 -22.80 24.72
CA THR A 18 -4.51 -22.03 25.97
C THR A 18 -4.01 -20.59 25.82
N LEU A 19 -4.94 -19.64 26.00
CA LEU A 19 -4.72 -18.20 26.23
C LEU A 19 -4.08 -17.35 25.09
N GLY A 20 -4.90 -16.99 24.12
CA GLY A 20 -5.08 -15.63 23.61
C GLY A 20 -3.88 -14.73 23.33
N THR A 21 -2.83 -15.19 22.64
CA THR A 21 -1.94 -14.34 21.85
C THR A 21 -1.62 -15.10 20.57
N GLY A 22 -2.60 -15.17 19.66
CA GLY A 22 -2.38 -15.76 18.34
C GLY A 22 -1.26 -15.01 17.64
N CYS A 23 -0.19 -15.72 17.26
CA CYS A 23 0.78 -15.18 16.31
C CYS A 23 0.03 -14.80 15.03
N LYS A 24 -0.12 -13.51 14.74
CA LYS A 24 -0.67 -13.05 13.47
C LYS A 24 0.23 -13.55 12.33
N ARG A 25 -0.38 -14.10 11.32
CA ARG A 25 0.32 -14.61 10.15
C ARG A 25 0.73 -13.42 9.24
N MET A 26 1.89 -13.54 8.61
CA MET A 26 2.29 -12.61 7.55
C MET A 26 1.56 -12.98 6.26
N MET A 27 1.07 -11.96 5.55
CA MET A 27 0.49 -12.11 4.22
C MET A 27 1.26 -11.25 3.23
N THR A 28 1.38 -11.76 2.01
CA THR A 28 2.06 -11.05 0.91
C THR A 28 1.11 -10.94 -0.28
N PHE A 29 1.02 -9.75 -0.86
CA PHE A 29 0.25 -9.46 -2.06
C PHE A 29 1.18 -9.04 -3.19
N HIS A 30 0.92 -9.49 -4.41
CA HIS A 30 1.55 -8.93 -5.59
C HIS A 30 0.70 -7.79 -6.13
N VAL A 31 1.24 -6.58 -6.15
CA VAL A 31 0.50 -5.36 -6.49
C VAL A 31 1.15 -4.65 -7.67
N SER A 32 0.34 -4.31 -8.66
CA SER A 32 0.74 -3.52 -9.81
C SER A 32 0.16 -2.12 -9.73
N THR A 33 0.95 -1.14 -10.18
CA THR A 33 0.45 0.20 -10.48
C THR A 33 -0.56 0.16 -11.62
N PRO A 34 -1.43 1.15 -11.78
CA PRO A 34 -2.38 1.19 -12.88
C PRO A 34 -1.67 1.01 -14.23
N TYR A 35 -1.99 -0.09 -14.91
CA TYR A 35 -1.52 -0.35 -16.27
C TYR A 35 -2.52 0.25 -17.24
N ASP A 36 -2.36 1.50 -17.56
CA ASP A 36 -3.03 2.14 -18.69
C ASP A 36 -2.19 3.36 -19.10
N ASN A 37 -2.41 3.90 -20.30
CA ASN A 37 -1.74 5.12 -20.82
C ASN A 37 -1.94 6.38 -19.94
N SER A 38 -2.39 6.18 -18.72
CA SER A 38 -2.52 7.15 -17.64
C SER A 38 -1.23 7.24 -16.83
N PRO A 39 -0.93 8.39 -16.24
CA PRO A 39 0.33 8.63 -15.54
C PRO A 39 0.56 7.66 -14.37
N LYS A 40 1.79 7.17 -14.20
CA LYS A 40 2.24 6.12 -13.29
C LYS A 40 2.91 6.67 -12.01
N THR A 41 2.75 5.99 -10.83
CA THR A 41 3.08 6.49 -9.47
C THR A 41 4.53 6.52 -9.07
N ARG A 42 5.30 7.02 -8.85
CA ARG A 42 6.39 7.88 -8.54
C ARG A 42 6.59 8.77 -9.71
N ILE A 43 6.20 9.96 -9.50
CA ILE A 43 6.13 10.92 -10.55
C ILE A 43 7.56 11.32 -10.93
N ALA A 44 8.18 10.54 -11.81
CA ALA A 44 9.26 11.02 -12.62
C ALA A 44 8.62 11.71 -13.84
N TYR A 45 8.71 13.01 -13.91
CA TYR A 45 8.37 13.76 -15.12
C TYR A 45 9.49 13.57 -16.13
N ASN A 46 9.23 12.73 -17.09
CA ASN A 46 9.99 12.76 -18.35
C ASN A 46 9.06 13.45 -19.34
N ASP A 47 9.50 14.47 -20.02
CA ASP A 47 8.81 15.46 -20.89
C ASP A 47 7.50 15.03 -21.58
N THR A 48 7.07 13.78 -21.48
CA THR A 48 5.89 13.20 -22.12
C THR A 48 5.05 12.27 -21.25
N LYS A 49 5.54 11.78 -20.09
CA LYS A 49 4.79 10.78 -19.27
C LYS A 49 5.02 10.96 -17.78
N LEU A 50 3.95 10.88 -17.02
CA LEU A 50 3.96 10.70 -15.58
C LEU A 50 4.03 9.18 -15.33
N GLU A 51 5.16 8.67 -14.84
CA GLU A 51 5.30 7.24 -14.52
C GLU A 51 5.16 7.00 -13.02
N LEU A 52 4.38 5.99 -12.65
CA LEU A 52 4.17 5.55 -11.30
C LEU A 52 5.01 4.27 -11.05
N THR A 53 6.00 4.34 -10.16
CA THR A 53 6.84 3.20 -9.82
C THR A 53 6.96 3.02 -8.31
N TRP A 54 7.13 1.79 -7.85
CA TRP A 54 7.36 1.48 -6.45
C TRP A 54 8.80 1.76 -6.03
N GLN A 55 8.99 2.05 -4.75
CA GLN A 55 10.33 2.19 -4.17
C GLN A 55 10.35 1.68 -2.74
N THR A 56 11.55 1.35 -2.29
CA THR A 56 11.84 1.01 -0.89
C THR A 56 11.24 2.06 0.04
N GLY A 57 10.46 1.60 1.02
CA GLY A 57 9.74 2.44 1.96
C GLY A 57 8.31 2.80 1.56
N ASP A 58 7.87 2.46 0.34
CA ASP A 58 6.45 2.58 -0.01
C ASP A 58 5.60 1.60 0.83
N LYS A 59 4.40 2.04 1.17
CA LYS A 59 3.45 1.29 1.98
C LYS A 59 2.05 1.41 1.42
N LEU A 60 1.30 0.34 1.59
CA LEU A 60 -0.14 0.32 1.34
C LEU A 60 -0.88 0.28 2.66
N ALA A 61 -1.99 1.00 2.76
CA ALA A 61 -2.97 0.77 3.80
C ALA A 61 -3.95 -0.32 3.31
N VAL A 62 -4.04 -1.42 4.05
CA VAL A 62 -4.92 -2.54 3.73
C VAL A 62 -6.01 -2.62 4.80
N LEU A 63 -7.26 -2.56 4.38
CA LEU A 63 -8.44 -2.64 5.23
C LEU A 63 -9.15 -3.97 4.98
N GLY A 64 -9.42 -4.71 6.05
CA GLY A 64 -10.12 -5.99 6.00
C GLY A 64 -11.61 -5.85 6.30
N PHE A 65 -12.42 -6.63 5.58
CA PHE A 65 -13.87 -6.69 5.75
C PHE A 65 -14.36 -8.14 5.75
N ALA A 66 -15.44 -8.40 6.49
CA ALA A 66 -16.23 -9.62 6.39
C ALA A 66 -17.71 -9.24 6.34
N GLU A 67 -18.44 -9.72 5.33
CA GLU A 67 -19.87 -9.40 5.14
C GLU A 67 -20.15 -7.87 5.18
N ASN A 68 -19.25 -7.06 4.61
CA ASN A 68 -19.23 -5.59 4.64
C ASN A 68 -18.95 -4.97 6.03
N ALA A 69 -18.69 -5.75 7.07
CA ALA A 69 -18.26 -5.23 8.36
C ALA A 69 -16.75 -5.01 8.37
N TYR A 70 -16.31 -3.82 8.75
CA TYR A 70 -14.90 -3.49 8.91
C TYR A 70 -14.28 -4.32 10.06
N LYS A 71 -13.13 -4.96 9.79
CA LYS A 71 -12.41 -5.84 10.72
C LYS A 71 -11.10 -5.26 11.24
N GLY A 72 -10.55 -4.28 10.55
CA GLY A 72 -9.29 -3.65 10.92
C GLY A 72 -8.50 -3.19 9.71
N SER A 73 -7.35 -2.59 9.98
CA SER A 73 -6.40 -2.19 8.95
C SER A 73 -4.97 -2.48 9.38
N GLU A 74 -4.10 -2.75 8.39
CA GLU A 74 -2.68 -3.00 8.58
C GLU A 74 -1.87 -2.31 7.47
N ASP A 75 -0.64 -1.92 7.80
CA ASP A 75 0.33 -1.43 6.81
C ASP A 75 1.03 -2.60 6.13
N TYR A 76 1.09 -2.57 4.80
CA TYR A 76 1.85 -3.51 4.00
C TYR A 76 3.04 -2.82 3.35
N PHE A 77 4.22 -3.39 3.54
CA PHE A 77 5.51 -2.81 3.17
C PHE A 77 5.99 -3.39 1.85
N TYR A 78 6.42 -2.51 0.95
CA TYR A 78 7.00 -2.90 -0.31
C TYR A 78 8.31 -3.68 -0.13
N SER A 79 8.43 -4.77 -0.88
CA SER A 79 9.65 -5.57 -0.98
C SER A 79 9.91 -5.90 -2.45
N GLY A 80 10.64 -5.06 -3.13
CA GLY A 80 10.97 -5.22 -4.55
C GLY A 80 12.06 -4.25 -4.98
N GLU A 81 12.31 -4.17 -6.26
CA GLU A 81 13.31 -3.27 -6.83
C GLU A 81 12.74 -1.86 -7.00
N ASP A 82 13.53 -0.84 -6.68
CA ASP A 82 13.17 0.56 -6.90
C ASP A 82 12.95 0.83 -8.39
N GLY A 83 11.86 1.51 -8.70
CA GLY A 83 11.48 1.84 -10.07
C GLY A 83 10.60 0.78 -10.76
N ALA A 84 10.26 -0.32 -10.10
CA ALA A 84 9.36 -1.31 -10.64
C ALA A 84 7.90 -0.82 -10.68
N THR A 85 7.13 -1.29 -11.65
CA THR A 85 5.68 -0.99 -11.78
C THR A 85 4.80 -2.03 -11.08
N SER A 86 5.41 -3.09 -10.57
CA SER A 86 4.75 -4.13 -9.76
C SER A 86 5.73 -4.67 -8.73
N GLY A 87 5.22 -5.27 -7.67
CA GLY A 87 6.04 -5.92 -6.66
C GLY A 87 5.24 -6.42 -5.48
N ASP A 88 5.93 -7.05 -4.55
CA ASP A 88 5.31 -7.67 -3.40
C ASP A 88 5.21 -6.69 -2.23
N PHE A 89 4.07 -6.75 -1.56
CA PHE A 89 3.81 -6.01 -0.33
C PHE A 89 3.45 -7.00 0.77
N THR A 90 4.13 -6.89 1.90
CA THR A 90 3.98 -7.83 3.02
C THR A 90 3.57 -7.10 4.29
N GLY A 91 2.57 -7.64 4.99
CA GLY A 91 2.04 -7.12 6.25
C GLY A 91 1.41 -8.22 7.09
N LEU A 92 0.78 -7.84 8.20
CA LEU A 92 0.08 -8.78 9.07
C LEU A 92 -1.31 -9.11 8.51
N GLU A 93 -1.73 -10.35 8.69
CA GLU A 93 -3.10 -10.77 8.40
C GLU A 93 -4.10 -9.99 9.26
N ILE A 94 -5.21 -9.57 8.66
CA ILE A 94 -6.33 -8.95 9.37
C ILE A 94 -7.31 -10.05 9.73
N ASP A 95 -7.49 -10.28 11.03
CA ASP A 95 -8.30 -11.37 11.57
C ASP A 95 -9.73 -11.33 11.03
N GLU A 96 -10.26 -12.50 10.66
CA GLU A 96 -11.62 -12.69 10.13
C GLU A 96 -11.92 -11.96 8.80
N ALA A 97 -10.98 -11.27 8.17
CA ALA A 97 -11.24 -10.60 6.90
C ALA A 97 -11.40 -11.62 5.77
N THR A 98 -12.44 -11.44 4.95
CA THR A 98 -12.73 -12.24 3.75
C THR A 98 -12.62 -11.44 2.46
N SER A 99 -12.54 -10.12 2.57
CA SER A 99 -12.30 -9.19 1.47
C SER A 99 -11.49 -8.00 1.94
N TYR A 100 -10.83 -7.34 1.00
CA TYR A 100 -9.88 -6.27 1.31
C TYR A 100 -10.11 -5.04 0.44
N ASN A 101 -9.92 -3.87 1.03
CA ASN A 101 -9.73 -2.61 0.32
C ASN A 101 -8.30 -2.14 0.53
N ILE A 102 -7.63 -1.77 -0.54
CA ILE A 102 -6.21 -1.46 -0.56
C ILE A 102 -6.03 -0.05 -1.10
N TYR A 103 -5.24 0.76 -0.41
CA TYR A 103 -5.03 2.17 -0.72
C TYR A 103 -3.55 2.54 -0.71
N TYR A 104 -3.18 3.47 -1.59
CA TYR A 104 -1.91 4.19 -1.57
C TYR A 104 -2.20 5.69 -1.70
N PRO A 105 -1.50 6.56 -0.97
CA PRO A 105 -0.47 6.27 0.03
C PRO A 105 -1.09 5.75 1.35
N ASN A 106 -0.27 5.12 2.20
CA ASN A 106 -0.73 4.67 3.51
C ASN A 106 -1.01 5.81 4.50
N SER A 107 -0.72 7.06 4.13
CA SER A 107 -1.03 8.27 4.92
C SER A 107 -2.50 8.66 4.92
N ILE A 108 -3.38 7.83 4.36
CA ILE A 108 -4.83 8.00 4.50
C ILE A 108 -5.24 7.90 5.96
N THR A 109 -6.31 8.60 6.32
CA THR A 109 -6.98 8.42 7.61
C THR A 109 -8.12 7.43 7.45
N VAL A 110 -8.15 6.41 8.32
CA VAL A 110 -9.22 5.41 8.36
C VAL A 110 -10.11 5.67 9.56
N ALA A 111 -11.40 5.84 9.33
CA ALA A 111 -12.37 6.01 10.42
C ALA A 111 -12.62 4.66 11.10
N GLU A 112 -12.36 4.60 12.40
CA GLU A 112 -12.57 3.39 13.21
C GLU A 112 -14.02 2.88 13.11
N GLY A 113 -14.16 1.58 13.08
CA GLY A 113 -15.46 0.90 13.05
C GLY A 113 -16.20 0.93 11.71
N THR A 114 -15.82 1.81 10.77
CA THR A 114 -16.51 1.92 9.48
C THR A 114 -15.61 1.62 8.28
N GLY A 115 -14.28 1.78 8.44
CA GLY A 115 -13.32 1.65 7.33
C GLY A 115 -13.48 2.74 6.26
N ILE A 116 -14.13 3.86 6.57
CA ILE A 116 -14.19 5.03 5.67
C ILE A 116 -12.81 5.67 5.63
N VAL A 117 -12.30 5.90 4.42
CA VAL A 117 -10.99 6.52 4.20
C VAL A 117 -11.10 7.97 3.78
N SER A 118 -10.15 8.77 4.23
CA SER A 118 -9.96 10.14 3.77
C SER A 118 -8.47 10.42 3.53
N LEU A 119 -8.17 11.24 2.52
CA LEU A 119 -6.84 11.71 2.23
C LEU A 119 -6.80 13.23 2.46
N ASN A 120 -5.85 13.67 3.30
CA ASN A 120 -5.61 15.10 3.47
C ASN A 120 -4.88 15.64 2.23
N MET A 121 -5.47 16.63 1.57
CA MET A 121 -4.94 17.28 0.36
C MET A 121 -4.28 18.62 0.65
N ASP A 122 -4.16 19.02 1.92
CA ASP A 122 -3.56 20.29 2.32
C ASP A 122 -2.03 20.28 2.21
N GLY A 123 -1.44 21.45 2.03
CA GLY A 123 0.02 21.62 2.10
C GLY A 123 0.80 21.16 0.87
N GLN A 124 0.13 20.97 -0.27
CA GLN A 124 0.82 20.64 -1.52
C GLN A 124 1.72 21.81 -1.96
N THR A 125 3.01 21.59 -1.93
CA THR A 125 3.99 22.60 -2.32
C THR A 125 5.02 22.00 -3.29
N GLN A 126 5.07 22.51 -4.50
CA GLN A 126 6.10 22.11 -5.46
C GLN A 126 7.43 22.77 -5.09
N ILE A 127 8.49 21.99 -4.97
CA ILE A 127 9.84 22.46 -4.70
C ILE A 127 10.67 22.33 -5.97
N GLY A 128 10.99 23.50 -6.58
CA GLY A 128 11.75 23.56 -7.84
C GLY A 128 10.91 23.33 -9.08
N ASN A 129 11.51 23.62 -10.24
CA ASN A 129 10.87 23.43 -11.54
C ASN A 129 10.88 21.96 -11.93
N ASN A 130 9.80 21.48 -12.53
CA ASN A 130 9.62 20.09 -12.98
C ASN A 130 9.78 19.03 -11.90
N ASN A 131 9.70 19.40 -10.61
CA ASN A 131 9.69 18.45 -9.51
C ASN A 131 8.25 18.08 -9.16
N THR A 132 7.96 16.80 -9.16
CA THR A 132 6.63 16.23 -8.88
C THR A 132 6.61 15.38 -7.60
N ASP A 133 7.71 15.31 -6.85
CA ASP A 133 7.84 14.51 -5.63
C ASP A 133 6.77 14.83 -4.58
N HIS A 134 6.33 16.11 -4.52
CA HIS A 134 5.27 16.55 -3.63
C HIS A 134 3.93 15.84 -3.90
N LEU A 135 3.65 15.41 -5.13
CA LEU A 135 2.40 14.75 -5.49
C LEU A 135 2.29 13.31 -4.93
N ARG A 136 3.40 12.72 -4.58
CA ARG A 136 3.50 11.35 -4.07
C ARG A 136 2.53 11.05 -2.92
N ASN A 137 2.35 12.00 -2.00
CA ASN A 137 1.48 11.87 -0.85
C ASN A 137 0.01 12.21 -1.13
N TYR A 138 -0.29 12.68 -2.35
CA TYR A 138 -1.61 13.20 -2.73
C TYR A 138 -2.26 12.43 -3.88
N ILE A 139 -1.56 11.44 -4.43
CA ILE A 139 -2.13 10.57 -5.45
C ILE A 139 -2.80 9.40 -4.75
N LEU A 140 -4.13 9.37 -4.82
CA LEU A 140 -4.90 8.25 -4.29
C LEU A 140 -5.02 7.14 -5.33
N LEU A 141 -4.49 5.97 -4.98
CA LEU A 141 -4.74 4.72 -5.69
C LEU A 141 -5.57 3.81 -4.80
N GLU A 142 -6.44 3.02 -5.42
CA GLU A 142 -7.24 2.04 -4.69
C GLU A 142 -7.48 0.75 -5.48
N ALA A 143 -7.71 -0.33 -4.73
CA ALA A 143 -8.40 -1.52 -5.17
C ALA A 143 -9.38 -1.94 -4.07
N THR A 144 -10.64 -2.16 -4.40
CA THR A 144 -11.70 -2.41 -3.41
C THR A 144 -12.44 -3.71 -3.69
N GLY A 145 -12.92 -4.37 -2.62
CA GLY A 145 -13.66 -5.63 -2.72
C GLY A 145 -12.80 -6.79 -3.19
N ILE A 146 -11.51 -6.77 -2.89
CA ILE A 146 -10.56 -7.78 -3.34
C ILE A 146 -10.70 -9.04 -2.48
N THR A 147 -10.92 -10.18 -3.13
CA THR A 147 -10.98 -11.51 -2.51
C THR A 147 -9.88 -12.44 -3.02
N ASP A 148 -9.36 -12.18 -4.23
CA ASP A 148 -8.18 -12.85 -4.77
C ASP A 148 -6.96 -11.95 -4.59
N LEU A 149 -6.00 -12.41 -3.82
CA LEU A 149 -4.83 -11.66 -3.39
C LEU A 149 -3.58 -11.92 -4.24
N ASN A 150 -3.68 -12.76 -5.28
CA ASN A 150 -2.52 -13.13 -6.09
C ASN A 150 -2.04 -11.99 -7.00
N TYR A 151 -2.99 -11.22 -7.60
CA TYR A 151 -2.66 -10.11 -8.48
C TYR A 151 -3.63 -8.96 -8.25
N ILE A 152 -3.12 -7.86 -7.71
CA ILE A 152 -3.91 -6.68 -7.39
C ILE A 152 -3.49 -5.53 -8.29
N ASN A 153 -4.43 -4.99 -9.05
CA ASN A 153 -4.23 -3.80 -9.87
C ASN A 153 -4.88 -2.61 -9.19
N LEU A 154 -4.08 -1.64 -8.77
CA LEU A 154 -4.58 -0.39 -8.23
C LEU A 154 -5.12 0.52 -9.35
N LYS A 155 -6.15 1.28 -9.04
CA LYS A 155 -6.74 2.29 -9.92
C LYS A 155 -6.53 3.67 -9.33
N MET A 156 -6.17 4.63 -10.18
CA MET A 156 -6.04 6.03 -9.76
C MET A 156 -7.44 6.63 -9.50
N LYS A 157 -7.60 7.30 -8.37
CA LYS A 157 -8.81 8.04 -7.97
C LYS A 157 -8.61 9.55 -7.96
N SER A 158 -7.39 10.02 -7.90
CA SER A 158 -7.07 11.44 -8.01
C SER A 158 -6.75 11.84 -9.45
N SER A 159 -6.90 13.13 -9.76
CA SER A 159 -6.48 13.72 -11.03
C SER A 159 -5.42 14.78 -10.79
N ILE A 160 -4.48 14.90 -11.73
CA ILE A 160 -3.42 15.90 -11.69
C ILE A 160 -3.67 16.94 -12.78
N LEU A 161 -3.67 18.21 -12.40
CA LEU A 161 -3.77 19.34 -13.33
C LEU A 161 -2.39 20.02 -13.44
N LYS A 162 -1.88 20.13 -14.65
CA LYS A 162 -0.67 20.90 -14.95
C LYS A 162 -1.07 22.25 -15.55
N PHE A 163 -0.56 23.33 -14.98
CA PHE A 163 -0.71 24.68 -15.51
C PHE A 163 0.65 25.15 -16.05
N GLU A 164 0.67 25.62 -17.27
CA GLU A 164 1.81 26.32 -17.85
C GLU A 164 1.48 27.81 -17.97
N LEU A 165 2.26 28.63 -17.29
CA LEU A 165 2.12 30.09 -17.36
C LEU A 165 3.15 30.59 -18.33
N SER A 166 2.71 31.28 -19.41
CA SER A 166 3.57 32.00 -20.35
C SER A 166 3.47 33.52 -20.07
N ASN A 167 4.61 34.19 -20.06
CA ASN A 167 4.68 35.66 -20.05
C ASN A 167 4.45 36.20 -21.45
#